data_f3921238ea3424afc7be35d7bfcd0bbc
#
_entry.id   f3921238ea3424afc7be35d7bfcd0bbc
#
_cell.length_a   1.000
_cell.length_b   1.000
_cell.length_c   1.000
_cell.angle_alpha   90.00
_cell.angle_beta   90.00
_cell.angle_gamma   90.00
#
_symmetry.space_group_name_H-M   'P 1'
#
loop_
_entity.id
_entity.type
_entity.pdbx_description
1 polymer ?
#
loop_
_entity_poly.entity_id
_entity_poly.type
_entity_poly.pdbx_seq_one_letter_code
_entity_poly.pdbx_strand_id
1 'polypeptide(L)'
;MFPMKLICFLICCTTTSMAQSSFIKKQMSYPRVATAYKLTKNQLKEQCVALGIQWPIQQLYLRSFKYDSLLEVWARNNNNEPFVLFKTYKVCALSGSLGPKRVEGDYQVPEGIYYINEFNPKSQFHLSLGLNYPNAADKIKSGFQNPGNEIYIHGTCTTVGCIPIQNQQMEELYVLAALANGAGQSFIPVHIFPIRFNNAKSKSVLQKLTDEDEHYKEFTLQLQTVFDYFDANKKLPLITVNNKGDYTMFPSPNQ
;
A
#
# COMPACT_ATOMS: atom_id res chain seq x y z
N MET A 1 15.55 -48.87 -28.20
CA MET A 1 15.51 -48.28 -26.86
C MET A 1 15.72 -46.78 -27.01
N PHE A 2 14.65 -46.01 -27.22
CA PHE A 2 14.70 -44.55 -27.38
C PHE A 2 14.24 -43.90 -26.09
N PRO A 3 14.91 -42.87 -25.56
CA PRO A 3 14.46 -42.18 -24.37
C PRO A 3 13.42 -41.10 -24.71
N MET A 4 12.24 -41.31 -24.23
CA MET A 4 11.16 -40.33 -24.23
C MET A 4 11.28 -39.44 -22.96
N LYS A 5 11.96 -38.31 -23.07
CA LYS A 5 11.94 -37.25 -22.07
C LYS A 5 12.21 -35.91 -22.76
N LEU A 6 11.18 -35.17 -23.10
CA LEU A 6 11.17 -33.69 -23.17
C LEU A 6 9.81 -33.16 -23.62
N ILE A 7 8.81 -33.17 -22.79
CA ILE A 7 7.61 -32.32 -22.96
C ILE A 7 7.02 -32.13 -21.54
N CYS A 8 7.49 -31.17 -20.80
CA CYS A 8 6.77 -30.73 -19.57
C CYS A 8 7.20 -29.35 -19.02
N PHE A 9 7.64 -28.40 -19.87
CA PHE A 9 8.10 -27.11 -19.33
C PHE A 9 7.52 -25.84 -19.99
N LEU A 10 6.50 -25.97 -20.84
CA LEU A 10 5.97 -24.79 -21.58
C LEU A 10 4.56 -24.32 -21.16
N ILE A 11 3.90 -24.92 -20.18
CA ILE A 11 2.48 -24.59 -19.88
C ILE A 11 2.34 -23.53 -18.79
N CYS A 12 3.36 -23.26 -17.96
CA CYS A 12 3.22 -22.37 -16.82
C CYS A 12 3.29 -20.85 -17.17
N CYS A 13 3.99 -20.45 -18.24
CA CYS A 13 4.13 -19.03 -18.61
C CYS A 13 2.93 -18.41 -19.33
N THR A 14 2.10 -19.20 -19.98
CA THR A 14 0.99 -18.68 -20.79
C THR A 14 -0.26 -18.35 -19.96
N THR A 15 -0.48 -19.03 -18.86
CA THR A 15 -1.67 -18.85 -18.02
C THR A 15 -1.62 -17.54 -17.19
N THR A 16 -0.44 -17.13 -16.73
CA THR A 16 -0.25 -15.86 -16.01
C THR A 16 -0.48 -14.65 -16.90
N SER A 17 0.03 -14.65 -18.12
CA SER A 17 -0.16 -13.53 -19.06
C SER A 17 -1.62 -13.33 -19.47
N MET A 18 -2.39 -14.41 -19.60
CA MET A 18 -3.82 -14.33 -19.93
C MET A 18 -4.66 -13.79 -18.76
N ALA A 19 -4.38 -14.19 -17.52
CA ALA A 19 -5.08 -13.72 -16.34
C ALA A 19 -4.84 -12.22 -16.10
N GLN A 20 -3.61 -11.75 -16.28
CA GLN A 20 -3.24 -10.34 -16.16
C GLN A 20 -3.93 -9.46 -17.20
N SER A 21 -3.99 -9.90 -18.45
CA SER A 21 -4.70 -9.19 -19.52
C SER A 21 -6.22 -9.13 -19.26
N SER A 22 -6.79 -10.14 -18.61
CA SER A 22 -8.22 -10.17 -18.25
C SER A 22 -8.56 -9.20 -17.12
N PHE A 23 -7.68 -9.05 -16.13
CA PHE A 23 -7.87 -8.10 -15.02
C PHE A 23 -7.95 -6.65 -15.52
N ILE A 24 -6.97 -6.22 -16.32
CA ILE A 24 -6.97 -4.86 -16.89
C ILE A 24 -8.21 -4.63 -17.75
N LYS A 25 -8.57 -5.57 -18.62
CA LYS A 25 -9.80 -5.46 -19.44
C LYS A 25 -11.04 -5.28 -18.56
N LYS A 26 -11.15 -6.06 -17.47
CA LYS A 26 -12.24 -5.94 -16.51
C LYS A 26 -12.24 -4.55 -15.85
N GLN A 27 -11.09 -4.06 -15.37
CA GLN A 27 -11.02 -2.72 -14.76
C GLN A 27 -11.41 -1.63 -15.76
N MET A 28 -10.91 -1.69 -16.98
CA MET A 28 -11.23 -0.72 -18.04
C MET A 28 -12.68 -0.81 -18.55
N SER A 29 -13.42 -1.89 -18.27
CA SER A 29 -14.84 -1.97 -18.60
C SER A 29 -15.73 -1.11 -17.71
N TYR A 30 -15.24 -0.64 -16.57
CA TYR A 30 -15.97 0.29 -15.70
C TYR A 30 -15.80 1.73 -16.21
N PRO A 31 -16.89 2.46 -16.51
CA PRO A 31 -16.82 3.80 -17.14
C PRO A 31 -15.94 4.79 -16.37
N ARG A 32 -16.01 4.76 -15.02
CA ARG A 32 -15.21 5.65 -14.16
C ARG A 32 -13.72 5.37 -14.29
N VAL A 33 -13.32 4.10 -14.34
CA VAL A 33 -11.92 3.69 -14.51
C VAL A 33 -11.43 4.03 -15.92
N ALA A 34 -12.24 3.77 -16.96
CA ALA A 34 -11.90 4.13 -18.33
C ALA A 34 -11.70 5.66 -18.48
N THR A 35 -12.55 6.45 -17.84
CA THR A 35 -12.42 7.92 -17.80
C THR A 35 -11.15 8.34 -17.07
N ALA A 36 -10.89 7.80 -15.87
CA ALA A 36 -9.68 8.07 -15.11
C ALA A 36 -8.41 7.75 -15.92
N TYR A 37 -8.37 6.57 -16.57
CA TYR A 37 -7.26 6.20 -17.45
C TYR A 37 -7.07 7.18 -18.61
N LYS A 38 -8.17 7.57 -19.29
CA LYS A 38 -8.10 8.52 -20.41
C LYS A 38 -7.54 9.88 -19.99
N LEU A 39 -7.94 10.36 -18.81
CA LEU A 39 -7.52 11.65 -18.27
C LEU A 39 -6.07 11.66 -17.79
N THR A 40 -5.60 10.56 -17.17
CA THR A 40 -4.33 10.55 -16.43
C THR A 40 -3.17 9.91 -17.19
N LYS A 41 -3.44 8.99 -18.15
CA LYS A 41 -2.39 8.14 -18.76
C LYS A 41 -1.21 8.90 -19.36
N ASN A 42 -1.45 10.03 -20.03
CA ASN A 42 -0.37 10.76 -20.73
C ASN A 42 0.58 11.38 -19.69
N GLN A 43 0.03 12.09 -18.71
CA GLN A 43 0.80 12.71 -17.62
C GLN A 43 1.56 11.64 -16.81
N LEU A 44 0.91 10.53 -16.48
CA LEU A 44 1.55 9.43 -15.74
C LEU A 44 2.67 8.78 -16.54
N LYS A 45 2.46 8.60 -17.86
CA LYS A 45 3.50 8.06 -18.76
C LYS A 45 4.71 9.02 -18.86
N GLU A 46 4.47 10.30 -19.01
CA GLU A 46 5.55 11.31 -19.04
C GLU A 46 6.33 11.32 -17.71
N GLN A 47 5.64 11.22 -16.59
CA GLN A 47 6.28 11.12 -15.27
C GLN A 47 7.09 9.82 -15.12
N CYS A 48 6.59 8.69 -15.62
CA CYS A 48 7.36 7.44 -15.67
C CYS A 48 8.67 7.64 -16.44
N VAL A 49 8.61 8.21 -17.63
CA VAL A 49 9.80 8.49 -18.46
C VAL A 49 10.79 9.38 -17.73
N ALA A 50 10.31 10.47 -17.11
CA ALA A 50 11.15 11.41 -16.38
C ALA A 50 11.88 10.77 -15.18
N LEU A 51 11.31 9.72 -14.59
CA LEU A 51 11.87 9.00 -13.45
C LEU A 51 12.59 7.69 -13.82
N GLY A 52 12.71 7.37 -15.12
CA GLY A 52 13.29 6.09 -15.58
C GLY A 52 12.43 4.87 -15.27
N ILE A 53 11.13 5.07 -15.02
CA ILE A 53 10.18 4.01 -14.75
C ILE A 53 9.52 3.56 -16.06
N GLN A 54 9.38 2.25 -16.25
CA GLN A 54 8.71 1.68 -17.41
C GLN A 54 7.21 1.99 -17.40
N TRP A 55 6.65 2.14 -18.58
CA TRP A 55 5.21 2.22 -18.78
C TRP A 55 4.71 1.01 -19.58
N PRO A 56 3.68 0.27 -19.12
CA PRO A 56 2.96 0.46 -17.85
C PRO A 56 3.84 0.18 -16.64
N ILE A 57 3.50 0.84 -15.53
CA ILE A 57 4.24 0.71 -14.26
C ILE A 57 4.20 -0.75 -13.77
N GLN A 58 5.34 -1.25 -13.28
CA GLN A 58 5.49 -2.66 -12.93
C GLN A 58 5.27 -2.95 -11.46
N GLN A 59 5.83 -2.11 -10.59
CA GLN A 59 5.74 -2.30 -9.14
C GLN A 59 5.53 -0.98 -8.42
N LEU A 60 4.66 -1.02 -7.44
CA LEU A 60 4.32 0.08 -6.54
C LEU A 60 4.52 -0.31 -5.08
N TYR A 61 4.78 0.69 -4.28
CA TYR A 61 4.74 0.66 -2.83
C TYR A 61 4.15 1.96 -2.31
N LEU A 62 3.25 1.90 -1.33
CA LEU A 62 2.58 3.06 -0.75
C LEU A 62 3.00 3.25 0.71
N ARG A 63 3.27 4.50 1.11
CA ARG A 63 3.50 4.88 2.52
C ARG A 63 2.53 5.98 2.92
N SER A 64 1.70 5.75 3.91
CA SER A 64 0.83 6.77 4.50
C SER A 64 1.39 7.22 5.84
N PHE A 65 1.33 8.53 6.10
CA PHE A 65 1.79 9.16 7.35
C PHE A 65 0.63 9.92 7.98
N LYS A 66 0.07 9.39 9.07
CA LYS A 66 -1.15 9.92 9.68
C LYS A 66 -0.99 11.39 10.09
N TYR A 67 -0.03 11.70 10.95
CA TYR A 67 0.18 13.05 11.44
C TYR A 67 0.54 14.04 10.35
N ASP A 68 1.40 13.62 9.42
CA ASP A 68 1.88 14.48 8.33
C ASP A 68 0.84 14.64 7.20
N SER A 69 -0.26 13.86 7.23
CA SER A 69 -1.34 13.87 6.23
C SER A 69 -0.83 13.66 4.79
N LEU A 70 0.08 12.72 4.61
CA LEU A 70 0.71 12.41 3.33
C LEU A 70 0.53 10.94 2.95
N LEU A 71 0.41 10.70 1.65
CA LEU A 71 0.48 9.39 1.01
C LEU A 71 1.54 9.43 -0.10
N GLU A 72 2.65 8.75 0.10
CA GLU A 72 3.71 8.60 -0.89
C GLU A 72 3.47 7.39 -1.76
N VAL A 73 3.70 7.55 -3.05
CA VAL A 73 3.69 6.50 -4.07
C VAL A 73 5.13 6.29 -4.54
N TRP A 74 5.64 5.10 -4.35
CA TRP A 74 6.97 4.68 -4.78
C TRP A 74 6.84 3.66 -5.89
N ALA A 75 7.77 3.68 -6.85
CA ALA A 75 7.75 2.82 -8.02
C ALA A 75 9.12 2.24 -8.33
N ARG A 76 9.16 1.06 -8.96
CA ARG A 76 10.37 0.46 -9.54
C ARG A 76 10.01 -0.44 -10.72
N ASN A 77 11.00 -0.77 -11.55
CA ASN A 77 10.77 -1.60 -12.74
C ASN A 77 10.79 -3.11 -12.43
N ASN A 78 11.60 -3.53 -11.47
CA ASN A 78 11.74 -4.94 -11.07
C ASN A 78 12.25 -5.07 -9.63
N ASN A 79 12.35 -6.30 -9.12
CA ASN A 79 12.77 -6.57 -7.74
C ASN A 79 14.24 -6.21 -7.43
N ASN A 80 15.10 -6.13 -8.43
CA ASN A 80 16.53 -5.84 -8.24
C ASN A 80 16.81 -4.34 -8.09
N GLU A 81 15.90 -3.51 -8.61
CA GLU A 81 16.04 -2.06 -8.57
C GLU A 81 15.52 -1.44 -7.26
N PRO A 82 16.11 -0.34 -6.80
CA PRO A 82 15.55 0.44 -5.70
C PRO A 82 14.25 1.12 -6.14
N PHE A 83 13.35 1.36 -5.19
CA PHE A 83 12.20 2.21 -5.41
C PHE A 83 12.61 3.67 -5.55
N VAL A 84 11.99 4.39 -6.46
CA VAL A 84 12.06 5.85 -6.60
C VAL A 84 10.73 6.48 -6.16
N LEU A 85 10.79 7.64 -5.54
CA LEU A 85 9.58 8.39 -5.19
C LEU A 85 8.90 8.86 -6.47
N PHE A 86 7.73 8.29 -6.74
CA PHE A 86 6.95 8.63 -7.94
C PHE A 86 6.08 9.87 -7.70
N LYS A 87 5.34 9.90 -6.58
CA LYS A 87 4.43 11.00 -6.27
C LYS A 87 4.13 11.07 -4.77
N THR A 88 3.74 12.25 -4.29
CA THR A 88 3.20 12.43 -2.95
C THR A 88 1.83 13.09 -3.06
N TYR A 89 0.83 12.47 -2.46
CA TYR A 89 -0.51 13.00 -2.35
C TYR A 89 -0.78 13.52 -0.94
N LYS A 90 -1.64 14.53 -0.85
CA LYS A 90 -2.15 15.01 0.44
C LYS A 90 -3.35 14.14 0.84
N VAL A 91 -3.30 13.57 2.05
CA VAL A 91 -4.48 13.01 2.70
C VAL A 91 -5.36 14.18 3.15
N CYS A 92 -6.58 14.26 2.64
CA CYS A 92 -7.38 15.48 2.72
C CYS A 92 -8.34 15.54 3.92
N ALA A 93 -8.51 14.43 4.65
CA ALA A 93 -9.18 14.36 5.93
C ALA A 93 -8.58 13.25 6.78
N LEU A 94 -8.62 13.39 8.09
CA LEU A 94 -8.21 12.40 9.07
C LEU A 94 -9.33 12.23 10.09
N SER A 95 -9.47 11.02 10.63
CA SER A 95 -10.30 10.72 11.78
C SER A 95 -9.49 9.99 12.85
N GLY A 96 -9.90 10.13 14.09
CA GLY A 96 -9.18 9.59 15.24
C GLY A 96 -7.90 10.37 15.56
N SER A 97 -7.00 9.72 16.28
CA SER A 97 -5.72 10.24 16.74
C SER A 97 -4.56 9.37 16.29
N LEU A 98 -3.33 9.66 16.71
CA LEU A 98 -2.23 8.71 16.60
C LEU A 98 -2.53 7.49 17.48
N GLY A 99 -2.11 6.32 17.01
CA GLY A 99 -2.41 5.02 17.59
C GLY A 99 -3.04 4.05 16.58
N PRO A 100 -2.85 2.75 16.77
CA PRO A 100 -3.42 1.74 15.89
C PRO A 100 -4.93 1.61 16.08
N LYS A 101 -5.63 1.18 15.02
CA LYS A 101 -7.05 0.81 15.10
C LYS A 101 -7.19 -0.57 15.74
N ARG A 102 -8.06 -0.70 16.77
CA ARG A 102 -8.25 -1.96 17.52
C ARG A 102 -9.71 -2.35 17.72
N VAL A 103 -10.65 -1.42 17.55
CA VAL A 103 -12.07 -1.65 17.81
C VAL A 103 -12.90 -1.11 16.66
N GLU A 104 -13.94 -1.85 16.28
CA GLU A 104 -14.92 -1.36 15.31
C GLU A 104 -15.59 -0.08 15.84
N GLY A 105 -15.76 0.91 14.97
CA GLY A 105 -16.39 2.18 15.35
C GLY A 105 -15.50 3.14 16.15
N ASP A 106 -14.20 2.85 16.35
CA ASP A 106 -13.27 3.73 17.06
C ASP A 106 -12.82 4.96 16.23
N TYR A 107 -13.29 5.08 15.01
CA TYR A 107 -12.94 6.14 14.06
C TYR A 107 -11.44 6.27 13.76
N GLN A 108 -10.63 5.28 14.10
CA GLN A 108 -9.19 5.31 13.88
C GLN A 108 -8.81 4.89 12.46
N VAL A 109 -7.90 5.65 11.85
CA VAL A 109 -7.09 5.15 10.73
C VAL A 109 -6.08 4.15 11.29
N PRO A 110 -5.99 2.91 10.76
CA PRO A 110 -5.04 1.93 11.26
C PRO A 110 -3.58 2.38 11.07
N GLU A 111 -2.69 1.85 11.90
CA GLU A 111 -1.24 1.91 11.75
C GLU A 111 -0.71 0.48 11.62
N GLY A 112 0.18 0.24 10.66
CA GLY A 112 0.70 -1.12 10.44
C GLY A 112 1.11 -1.38 8.99
N ILE A 113 1.29 -2.67 8.69
CA ILE A 113 1.81 -3.18 7.43
C ILE A 113 0.70 -3.91 6.69
N TYR A 114 0.29 -3.36 5.56
CA TYR A 114 -0.85 -3.82 4.77
C TYR A 114 -0.48 -4.01 3.29
N TYR A 115 -1.46 -4.43 2.51
CA TYR A 115 -1.43 -4.43 1.06
C TYR A 115 -2.83 -4.18 0.50
N ILE A 116 -2.89 -3.76 -0.76
CA ILE A 116 -4.16 -3.60 -1.48
C ILE A 116 -4.71 -5.00 -1.78
N ASN A 117 -5.90 -5.30 -1.26
CA ASN A 117 -6.61 -6.56 -1.48
C ASN A 117 -7.85 -6.43 -2.37
N GLU A 118 -8.30 -5.20 -2.63
CA GLU A 118 -9.51 -4.95 -3.40
C GLU A 118 -9.38 -3.72 -4.30
N PHE A 119 -9.93 -3.83 -5.50
CA PHE A 119 -10.15 -2.72 -6.43
C PHE A 119 -11.65 -2.48 -6.54
N ASN A 120 -12.15 -1.37 -5.99
CA ASN A 120 -13.57 -1.04 -6.03
C ASN A 120 -13.86 0.12 -7.00
N PRO A 121 -14.17 -0.19 -8.29
CA PRO A 121 -14.48 0.81 -9.30
C PRO A 121 -15.88 1.44 -9.14
N LYS A 122 -16.72 0.86 -8.27
CA LYS A 122 -18.10 1.29 -8.00
C LYS A 122 -18.24 1.96 -6.63
N SER A 123 -17.13 2.35 -6.02
CA SER A 123 -17.13 3.01 -4.71
C SER A 123 -18.08 4.22 -4.68
N GLN A 124 -18.80 4.38 -3.57
CA GLN A 124 -19.57 5.59 -3.28
C GLN A 124 -18.68 6.81 -3.08
N PHE A 125 -17.42 6.58 -2.76
CA PHE A 125 -16.37 7.60 -2.61
C PHE A 125 -15.50 7.73 -3.86
N HIS A 126 -16.13 7.80 -5.02
CA HIS A 126 -15.52 7.91 -6.34
C HIS A 126 -14.85 6.61 -6.80
N LEU A 127 -13.61 6.34 -6.47
CA LEU A 127 -12.86 5.10 -6.64
C LEU A 127 -12.26 4.72 -5.29
N SER A 128 -12.04 3.43 -5.03
CA SER A 128 -11.33 3.03 -3.81
C SER A 128 -10.49 1.76 -3.99
N LEU A 129 -9.44 1.68 -3.16
CA LEU A 129 -8.53 0.54 -3.03
C LEU A 129 -8.64 0.03 -1.59
N GLY A 130 -9.14 -1.19 -1.40
CA GLY A 130 -9.29 -1.82 -0.10
C GLY A 130 -7.95 -2.32 0.43
N LEU A 131 -7.78 -2.24 1.73
CA LEU A 131 -6.62 -2.76 2.44
C LEU A 131 -6.98 -4.07 3.14
N ASN A 132 -6.01 -4.98 3.27
CA ASN A 132 -6.19 -6.23 4.01
C ASN A 132 -6.25 -6.02 5.55
N TYR A 133 -6.91 -4.93 5.96
CA TYR A 133 -7.24 -4.70 7.37
C TYR A 133 -8.51 -5.52 7.75
N PRO A 134 -8.54 -6.15 8.94
CA PRO A 134 -7.45 -6.34 9.88
C PRO A 134 -6.47 -7.43 9.41
N ASN A 135 -5.17 -7.15 9.52
CA ASN A 135 -4.13 -8.14 9.27
C ASN A 135 -3.93 -9.07 10.50
N ALA A 136 -2.95 -9.98 10.45
CA ALA A 136 -2.67 -10.90 11.55
C ALA A 136 -2.29 -10.19 12.86
N ALA A 137 -1.49 -9.11 12.78
CA ALA A 137 -1.09 -8.32 13.93
C ALA A 137 -2.30 -7.62 14.58
N ASP A 138 -3.16 -7.01 13.76
CA ASP A 138 -4.37 -6.34 14.24
C ASP A 138 -5.30 -7.30 14.98
N LYS A 139 -5.55 -8.49 14.41
CA LYS A 139 -6.41 -9.51 15.01
C LYS A 139 -5.88 -9.99 16.37
N ILE A 140 -4.57 -10.25 16.47
CA ILE A 140 -3.94 -10.69 17.73
C ILE A 140 -4.00 -9.56 18.77
N LYS A 141 -3.61 -8.34 18.38
CA LYS A 141 -3.55 -7.18 19.31
C LYS A 141 -4.93 -6.66 19.72
N SER A 142 -5.98 -6.92 18.95
CA SER A 142 -7.37 -6.61 19.34
C SER A 142 -7.93 -7.60 20.37
N GLY A 143 -7.30 -8.74 20.57
CA GLY A 143 -7.73 -9.75 21.55
C GLY A 143 -9.15 -10.24 21.29
N PHE A 144 -10.06 -10.07 22.24
CA PHE A 144 -11.47 -10.44 22.12
C PHE A 144 -12.35 -9.38 21.44
N GLN A 145 -11.81 -8.19 21.15
CA GLN A 145 -12.53 -7.12 20.50
C GLN A 145 -12.60 -7.34 18.99
N ASN A 146 -13.72 -6.94 18.37
CA ASN A 146 -13.82 -6.90 16.93
C ASN A 146 -13.08 -5.64 16.42
N PRO A 147 -11.98 -5.77 15.65
CA PRO A 147 -11.28 -4.61 15.12
C PRO A 147 -12.03 -3.90 13.99
N GLY A 148 -13.12 -4.49 13.48
CA GLY A 148 -13.81 -4.03 12.27
C GLY A 148 -13.10 -4.45 10.99
N ASN A 149 -13.50 -3.83 9.88
CA ASN A 149 -13.00 -4.12 8.54
C ASN A 149 -13.15 -2.88 7.63
N GLU A 150 -13.13 -3.06 6.31
CA GLU A 150 -13.49 -2.06 5.29
C GLU A 150 -12.67 -0.77 5.36
N ILE A 151 -11.36 -0.88 5.50
CA ILE A 151 -10.43 0.25 5.40
C ILE A 151 -9.98 0.40 3.94
N TYR A 152 -10.17 1.61 3.40
CA TYR A 152 -9.86 1.94 2.01
C TYR A 152 -9.00 3.21 1.89
N ILE A 153 -8.22 3.27 0.82
CA ILE A 153 -7.76 4.53 0.23
C ILE A 153 -8.81 4.90 -0.82
N HIS A 154 -9.40 6.11 -0.75
CA HIS A 154 -10.52 6.47 -1.61
C HIS A 154 -10.55 7.96 -1.98
N GLY A 155 -11.34 8.30 -2.98
CA GLY A 155 -11.69 9.69 -3.31
C GLY A 155 -12.67 10.28 -2.30
N THR A 156 -12.99 11.56 -2.46
CA THR A 156 -13.88 12.31 -1.56
C THR A 156 -13.29 12.52 -0.15
N CYS A 157 -13.20 13.77 0.27
CA CYS A 157 -12.49 14.16 1.51
C CYS A 157 -13.37 14.02 2.77
N THR A 158 -13.87 12.80 3.03
CA THR A 158 -14.62 12.45 4.24
C THR A 158 -14.19 11.09 4.73
N THR A 159 -14.07 10.89 6.04
CA THR A 159 -13.61 9.62 6.60
C THR A 159 -14.09 9.39 8.04
N VAL A 160 -14.21 8.13 8.39
CA VAL A 160 -14.41 7.59 9.74
C VAL A 160 -13.42 6.46 10.06
N GLY A 161 -12.24 6.45 9.40
CA GLY A 161 -11.19 5.44 9.57
C GLY A 161 -10.42 5.09 8.30
N CYS A 162 -10.91 5.51 7.12
CA CYS A 162 -10.25 5.34 5.83
C CYS A 162 -9.19 6.43 5.55
N ILE A 163 -8.49 6.31 4.43
CA ILE A 163 -7.47 7.27 3.96
C ILE A 163 -8.01 7.99 2.71
N PRO A 164 -8.68 9.14 2.88
CA PRO A 164 -9.21 9.89 1.76
C PRO A 164 -8.15 10.76 1.10
N ILE A 165 -8.15 10.74 -0.22
CA ILE A 165 -7.41 11.68 -1.07
C ILE A 165 -8.41 12.32 -2.05
N GLN A 166 -8.01 13.41 -2.71
CA GLN A 166 -8.91 14.05 -3.68
C GLN A 166 -9.20 13.13 -4.87
N ASN A 167 -10.35 13.31 -5.52
CA ASN A 167 -10.78 12.45 -6.63
C ASN A 167 -9.74 12.34 -7.74
N GLN A 168 -9.14 13.45 -8.15
CA GLN A 168 -8.11 13.44 -9.19
C GLN A 168 -6.87 12.60 -8.75
N GLN A 169 -6.44 12.73 -7.50
CA GLN A 169 -5.34 11.94 -6.94
C GLN A 169 -5.72 10.45 -6.89
N MET A 170 -6.96 10.15 -6.56
CA MET A 170 -7.47 8.77 -6.52
C MET A 170 -7.57 8.16 -7.92
N GLU A 171 -7.94 8.93 -8.93
CA GLU A 171 -7.93 8.48 -10.33
C GLU A 171 -6.52 8.08 -10.78
N GLU A 172 -5.53 8.92 -10.49
CA GLU A 172 -4.13 8.61 -10.79
C GLU A 172 -3.65 7.35 -10.06
N LEU A 173 -3.90 7.28 -8.74
CA LEU A 173 -3.47 6.14 -7.91
C LEU A 173 -4.15 4.83 -8.33
N TYR A 174 -5.45 4.87 -8.62
CA TYR A 174 -6.20 3.71 -9.06
C TYR A 174 -5.67 3.17 -10.39
N VAL A 175 -5.41 4.06 -11.34
CA VAL A 175 -4.82 3.69 -12.64
C VAL A 175 -3.43 3.07 -12.46
N LEU A 176 -2.55 3.69 -11.67
CA LEU A 176 -1.23 3.16 -11.36
C LEU A 176 -1.32 1.76 -10.72
N ALA A 177 -2.17 1.62 -9.70
CA ALA A 177 -2.36 0.35 -8.99
C ALA A 177 -2.93 -0.74 -9.92
N ALA A 178 -3.91 -0.39 -10.78
CA ALA A 178 -4.48 -1.33 -11.74
C ALA A 178 -3.44 -1.78 -12.77
N LEU A 179 -2.59 -0.87 -13.26
CA LEU A 179 -1.51 -1.20 -14.19
C LEU A 179 -0.45 -2.10 -13.54
N ALA A 180 -0.01 -1.80 -12.33
CA ALA A 180 0.95 -2.62 -11.58
C ALA A 180 0.40 -4.03 -11.30
N ASN A 181 -0.87 -4.14 -10.89
CA ASN A 181 -1.53 -5.43 -10.71
C ASN A 181 -1.61 -6.19 -12.04
N GLY A 182 -1.99 -5.53 -13.12
CA GLY A 182 -2.02 -6.09 -14.46
C GLY A 182 -0.64 -6.46 -15.01
N ALA A 183 0.43 -5.88 -14.50
CA ALA A 183 1.82 -6.26 -14.81
C ALA A 183 2.34 -7.44 -13.96
N GLY A 184 1.53 -7.93 -12.99
CA GLY A 184 1.85 -9.11 -12.17
C GLY A 184 2.08 -8.83 -10.68
N GLN A 185 1.98 -7.58 -10.23
CA GLN A 185 2.06 -7.28 -8.81
C GLN A 185 0.71 -7.54 -8.12
N SER A 186 0.47 -8.79 -7.72
CA SER A 186 -0.79 -9.18 -7.06
C SER A 186 -1.02 -8.50 -5.71
N PHE A 187 0.06 -8.18 -4.99
CA PHE A 187 0.01 -7.52 -3.69
C PHE A 187 0.81 -6.21 -3.76
N ILE A 188 0.12 -5.08 -3.72
CA ILE A 188 0.74 -3.76 -3.65
C ILE A 188 0.89 -3.40 -2.18
N PRO A 189 2.11 -3.33 -1.62
CA PRO A 189 2.32 -3.06 -0.21
C PRO A 189 1.87 -1.65 0.16
N VAL A 190 1.25 -1.51 1.34
CA VAL A 190 0.80 -0.26 1.92
C VAL A 190 1.21 -0.22 3.38
N HIS A 191 2.17 0.61 3.73
CA HIS A 191 2.56 0.82 5.12
C HIS A 191 1.94 2.11 5.66
N ILE A 192 1.29 2.03 6.79
CA ILE A 192 0.67 3.18 7.45
C ILE A 192 1.44 3.46 8.74
N PHE A 193 2.12 4.57 8.74
CA PHE A 193 2.96 5.03 9.86
C PHE A 193 2.25 6.12 10.67
N PRO A 194 2.47 6.22 11.99
CA PRO A 194 1.95 7.32 12.80
C PRO A 194 2.46 8.67 12.29
N ILE A 195 3.74 8.73 11.97
CA ILE A 195 4.46 9.93 11.57
C ILE A 195 5.45 9.62 10.45
N ARG A 196 5.97 10.66 9.83
CA ARG A 196 7.19 10.59 9.02
C ARG A 196 8.40 10.62 9.97
N PHE A 197 9.02 9.45 10.21
CA PHE A 197 10.08 9.31 11.22
C PHE A 197 11.36 10.09 10.94
N ASN A 198 11.59 10.59 9.74
CA ASN A 198 12.69 11.49 9.43
C ASN A 198 12.33 12.99 9.56
N ASN A 199 11.15 13.34 10.11
CA ASN A 199 10.70 14.70 10.39
C ASN A 199 10.82 15.00 11.89
N ALA A 200 11.65 15.97 12.27
CA ALA A 200 11.90 16.31 13.67
C ALA A 200 10.64 16.79 14.42
N LYS A 201 9.77 17.57 13.76
CA LYS A 201 8.51 18.05 14.35
C LYS A 201 7.58 16.89 14.64
N SER A 202 7.43 15.97 13.69
CA SER A 202 6.56 14.80 13.85
C SER A 202 7.08 13.87 14.94
N LYS A 203 8.40 13.68 15.03
CA LYS A 203 9.04 12.92 16.13
C LYS A 203 8.72 13.50 17.50
N SER A 204 8.77 14.82 17.68
CA SER A 204 8.51 15.45 18.96
C SER A 204 7.03 15.27 19.42
N VAL A 205 6.10 15.18 18.47
CA VAL A 205 4.69 14.88 18.78
C VAL A 205 4.52 13.41 19.18
N LEU A 206 5.11 12.48 18.43
CA LEU A 206 5.03 11.05 18.75
C LEU A 206 5.68 10.77 20.11
N GLN A 207 6.83 11.39 20.42
CA GLN A 207 7.56 11.19 21.67
C GLN A 207 6.67 11.45 22.90
N LYS A 208 5.88 12.53 22.89
CA LYS A 208 4.96 12.83 24.00
C LYS A 208 3.94 11.75 24.27
N LEU A 209 3.43 11.12 23.20
CA LEU A 209 2.44 10.04 23.32
C LEU A 209 3.09 8.73 23.77
N THR A 210 4.29 8.45 23.30
CA THR A 210 5.03 7.22 23.62
C THR A 210 5.70 7.29 24.99
N ASP A 211 5.95 8.46 25.56
CA ASP A 211 6.39 8.62 26.94
C ASP A 211 5.29 8.23 27.95
N GLU A 212 4.02 8.31 27.56
CA GLU A 212 2.86 7.99 28.38
C GLU A 212 2.33 6.56 28.16
N ASP A 213 2.70 5.90 27.05
CA ASP A 213 2.23 4.56 26.66
C ASP A 213 3.38 3.69 26.13
N GLU A 214 3.92 2.83 27.00
CA GLU A 214 5.05 1.94 26.66
C GLU A 214 4.65 0.91 25.58
N HIS A 215 3.39 0.43 25.55
CA HIS A 215 2.93 -0.49 24.50
C HIS A 215 2.87 0.18 23.13
N TYR A 216 2.43 1.43 23.10
CA TYR A 216 2.44 2.21 21.87
C TYR A 216 3.86 2.53 21.42
N LYS A 217 4.76 2.81 22.35
CA LYS A 217 6.19 3.00 22.08
C LYS A 217 6.83 1.76 21.44
N GLU A 218 6.64 0.58 22.03
CA GLU A 218 7.14 -0.68 21.47
C GLU A 218 6.61 -0.92 20.06
N PHE A 219 5.32 -0.69 19.83
CA PHE A 219 4.71 -0.83 18.51
C PHE A 219 5.29 0.16 17.49
N THR A 220 5.44 1.43 17.87
CA THR A 220 5.99 2.45 16.96
C THR A 220 7.47 2.21 16.63
N LEU A 221 8.26 1.65 17.54
CA LEU A 221 9.65 1.24 17.28
C LEU A 221 9.74 0.14 16.22
N GLN A 222 8.81 -0.83 16.23
CA GLN A 222 8.74 -1.85 15.17
C GLN A 222 8.46 -1.20 13.81
N LEU A 223 7.50 -0.28 13.74
CA LEU A 223 7.20 0.46 12.51
C LEU A 223 8.36 1.35 12.07
N GLN A 224 9.03 2.01 13.01
CA GLN A 224 10.22 2.83 12.72
C GLN A 224 11.34 2.00 12.10
N THR A 225 11.60 0.79 12.61
CA THR A 225 12.61 -0.11 12.05
C THR A 225 12.34 -0.41 10.57
N VAL A 226 11.07 -0.66 10.20
CA VAL A 226 10.65 -0.86 8.80
C VAL A 226 10.82 0.41 7.96
N PHE A 227 10.46 1.56 8.51
CA PHE A 227 10.62 2.85 7.86
C PHE A 227 12.09 3.16 7.57
N ASP A 228 12.95 3.04 8.59
CA ASP A 228 14.38 3.35 8.50
C ASP A 228 15.10 2.42 7.50
N TYR A 229 14.74 1.12 7.50
CA TYR A 229 15.27 0.18 6.51
C TYR A 229 14.95 0.61 5.09
N PHE A 230 13.67 0.94 4.80
CA PHE A 230 13.29 1.41 3.48
C PHE A 230 13.95 2.75 3.14
N ASP A 231 14.04 3.66 4.10
CA ASP A 231 14.62 4.99 3.86
C ASP A 231 16.12 4.90 3.52
N ALA A 232 16.84 3.94 4.10
CA ALA A 232 18.24 3.69 3.80
C ALA A 232 18.46 2.95 2.47
N ASN A 233 17.63 1.91 2.19
CA ASN A 233 17.91 0.96 1.11
C ASN A 233 17.03 1.17 -0.12
N LYS A 234 15.91 1.89 0.00
CA LYS A 234 14.85 1.99 -1.02
C LYS A 234 14.36 0.61 -1.51
N LYS A 235 14.43 -0.38 -0.63
CA LYS A 235 13.96 -1.76 -0.84
C LYS A 235 13.05 -2.15 0.31
N LEU A 236 12.05 -3.00 0.03
CA LEU A 236 11.17 -3.51 1.07
C LEU A 236 11.85 -4.65 1.84
N PRO A 237 11.82 -4.64 3.17
CA PRO A 237 12.23 -5.78 3.96
C PRO A 237 11.20 -6.90 3.91
N LEU A 238 11.58 -8.10 4.30
CA LEU A 238 10.63 -9.14 4.67
C LEU A 238 10.10 -8.84 6.08
N ILE A 239 8.78 -8.87 6.24
CA ILE A 239 8.12 -8.58 7.51
C ILE A 239 7.24 -9.77 7.89
N THR A 240 7.40 -10.26 9.11
CA THR A 240 6.58 -11.32 9.69
C THR A 240 5.85 -10.82 10.94
N VAL A 241 4.81 -11.55 11.34
CA VAL A 241 4.06 -11.30 12.57
C VAL A 241 4.26 -12.50 13.48
N ASN A 242 4.69 -12.26 14.72
CA ASN A 242 4.84 -13.31 15.71
C ASN A 242 3.50 -13.64 16.41
N ASN A 243 3.51 -14.63 17.31
CA ASN A 243 2.33 -15.06 18.06
C ASN A 243 1.79 -14.03 19.07
N LYS A 244 2.53 -12.94 19.32
CA LYS A 244 2.10 -11.80 20.14
C LYS A 244 1.54 -10.65 19.29
N GLY A 245 1.54 -10.80 17.96
CA GLY A 245 1.12 -9.75 17.04
C GLY A 245 2.19 -8.67 16.78
N ASP A 246 3.45 -8.92 17.14
CA ASP A 246 4.53 -7.97 16.88
C ASP A 246 5.12 -8.19 15.50
N TYR A 247 5.50 -7.11 14.84
CA TYR A 247 6.22 -7.15 13.57
C TYR A 247 7.70 -7.45 13.81
N THR A 248 8.22 -8.42 13.05
CA THR A 248 9.66 -8.69 12.98
C THR A 248 10.13 -8.44 11.56
N MET A 249 11.16 -7.61 11.41
CA MET A 249 11.72 -7.23 10.13
C MET A 249 13.02 -8.02 9.88
N PHE A 250 13.16 -8.54 8.66
CA PHE A 250 14.39 -9.13 8.13
C PHE A 250 14.83 -8.37 6.89
N PRO A 251 16.14 -8.13 6.71
CA PRO A 251 16.63 -7.57 5.45
C PRO A 251 16.11 -8.39 4.26
N SER A 252 15.82 -7.72 3.16
CA SER A 252 15.50 -8.43 1.92
C SER A 252 16.65 -9.38 1.59
N PRO A 253 16.41 -10.67 1.34
CA PRO A 253 17.48 -11.54 0.88
C PRO A 253 18.09 -10.93 -0.38
N ASN A 254 19.40 -10.96 -0.49
CA ASN A 254 20.17 -10.40 -1.61
C ASN A 254 19.51 -10.78 -2.93
N GLN A 255 18.80 -9.85 -3.48
CA GLN A 255 18.27 -9.88 -4.83
C GLN A 255 19.11 -9.01 -5.71
#